data_d00d36d9b32ac427720550a84ca610ac
#
_entry.id   d00d36d9b32ac427720550a84ca610ac
#
_cell.length_a   1.000
_cell.length_b   1.000
_cell.length_c   1.000
_cell.angle_alpha   90.00
_cell.angle_beta   90.00
_cell.angle_gamma   90.00
#
_symmetry.space_group_name_H-M   'P 1'
#
loop_
_entity.id
_entity.type
_entity.pdbx_description
1 polymer ?
#
loop_
_entity_poly.entity_id
_entity_poly.type
_entity_poly.pdbx_seq_one_letter_code
_entity_poly.pdbx_strand_id
1 'polypeptide(L)'
;MVLKLSAEGRVLLALGRMRIPGDDVGHFNQPTDVAWDRDGNVYVTDGYGNSRVLKFDKYGNKLPGWGMKGSGPGQFDTPHTIAIDGDLVYVGDRENARIEIFDTNGRFLRQWNLGHPFGLVITPDHFLYMCDAIAARILKIDPQGKVVGSFNGPRPGRGPHFDPHEIALAPDGSIFTAEVVGWRAEKLRPK
;
A
#
# COMPACT_ATOMS: atom_id res chain seq x y z
N MET A 1 4.26 -15.12 3.02
CA MET A 1 4.06 -15.14 4.49
C MET A 1 4.23 -13.73 5.01
N VAL A 2 3.37 -13.30 5.94
CA VAL A 2 3.43 -12.01 6.65
C VAL A 2 3.72 -12.28 8.12
N LEU A 3 4.60 -11.50 8.73
CA LEU A 3 4.98 -11.63 10.13
C LEU A 3 4.73 -10.32 10.88
N LYS A 4 4.14 -10.41 12.08
CA LYS A 4 4.15 -9.33 13.06
C LYS A 4 5.25 -9.64 14.07
N LEU A 5 6.14 -8.69 14.27
CA LEU A 5 7.26 -8.80 15.19
C LEU A 5 7.10 -7.85 16.39
N SER A 6 7.67 -8.22 17.54
CA SER A 6 7.91 -7.27 18.63
C SER A 6 9.08 -6.35 18.27
N ALA A 7 9.32 -5.31 19.07
CA ALA A 7 10.47 -4.43 18.93
C ALA A 7 11.81 -5.18 19.08
N GLU A 8 11.82 -6.30 19.82
CA GLU A 8 13.00 -7.18 20.02
C GLU A 8 13.12 -8.27 18.94
N GLY A 9 12.28 -8.24 17.90
CA GLY A 9 12.32 -9.20 16.76
C GLY A 9 11.64 -10.55 17.04
N ARG A 10 10.89 -10.70 18.13
CA ARG A 10 10.13 -11.93 18.39
C ARG A 10 8.89 -11.98 17.51
N VAL A 11 8.63 -13.15 16.90
CA VAL A 11 7.40 -13.36 16.11
C VAL A 11 6.19 -13.38 17.04
N LEU A 12 5.28 -12.43 16.86
CA LEU A 12 4.01 -12.32 17.58
C LEU A 12 2.85 -12.93 16.79
N LEU A 13 2.91 -12.86 15.47
CA LEU A 13 1.91 -13.44 14.57
C LEU A 13 2.58 -13.84 13.25
N ALA A 14 2.17 -14.98 12.70
CA ALA A 14 2.59 -15.44 11.37
C ALA A 14 1.35 -15.80 10.55
N LEU A 15 1.22 -15.19 9.37
CA LEU A 15 0.13 -15.44 8.43
C LEU A 15 0.69 -16.05 7.15
N GLY A 16 0.03 -17.08 6.63
CA GLY A 16 0.47 -17.82 5.46
C GLY A 16 1.64 -18.77 5.72
N ARG A 17 2.15 -19.40 4.67
CA ARG A 17 3.27 -20.35 4.74
C ARG A 17 4.46 -19.86 3.94
N MET A 18 5.65 -20.00 4.53
CA MET A 18 6.89 -19.57 3.89
C MET A 18 7.16 -20.37 2.64
N ARG A 19 7.42 -19.68 1.51
CA ARG A 19 7.78 -20.27 0.21
C ARG A 19 6.78 -21.27 -0.38
N ILE A 20 5.54 -21.26 0.11
CA ILE A 20 4.46 -22.06 -0.44
C ILE A 20 3.41 -21.07 -0.96
N PRO A 21 3.43 -20.72 -2.27
CA PRO A 21 2.43 -19.85 -2.86
C PRO A 21 1.10 -20.56 -3.01
N GLY A 22 0.01 -19.80 -2.99
CA GLY A 22 -1.34 -20.32 -3.22
C GLY A 22 -2.37 -19.20 -3.20
N ASP A 23 -3.58 -19.55 -3.60
CA ASP A 23 -4.74 -18.67 -3.65
C ASP A 23 -5.82 -19.02 -2.60
N ASP A 24 -5.61 -20.09 -1.84
CA ASP A 24 -6.49 -20.46 -0.73
C ASP A 24 -6.30 -19.56 0.50
N VAL A 25 -7.03 -19.89 1.55
CA VAL A 25 -7.08 -19.12 2.81
C VAL A 25 -5.78 -19.11 3.59
N GLY A 26 -4.99 -20.16 3.46
CA GLY A 26 -3.77 -20.37 4.24
C GLY A 26 -2.50 -19.92 3.54
N HIS A 27 -2.61 -19.38 2.34
CA HIS A 27 -1.47 -19.03 1.50
C HIS A 27 -1.59 -17.62 0.92
N PHE A 28 -0.44 -17.04 0.61
CA PHE A 28 -0.28 -15.85 -0.23
C PHE A 28 0.50 -16.24 -1.48
N ASN A 29 0.40 -15.42 -2.50
CA ASN A 29 1.24 -15.53 -3.68
C ASN A 29 1.91 -14.18 -3.97
N GLN A 30 3.07 -13.96 -3.35
CA GLN A 30 3.83 -12.71 -3.40
C GLN A 30 3.02 -11.50 -2.87
N PRO A 31 2.68 -11.51 -1.55
CA PRO A 31 1.99 -10.38 -0.92
C PRO A 31 2.85 -9.13 -1.01
N THR A 32 2.21 -7.99 -1.19
CA THR A 32 2.85 -6.72 -1.54
C THR A 32 2.94 -5.77 -0.36
N ASP A 33 1.86 -5.64 0.43
CA ASP A 33 1.82 -4.69 1.54
C ASP A 33 0.86 -5.13 2.66
N VAL A 34 0.95 -4.46 3.81
CA VAL A 34 0.15 -4.77 5.01
C VAL A 34 -0.22 -3.49 5.76
N ALA A 35 -1.49 -3.39 6.14
CA ALA A 35 -1.99 -2.35 7.05
C ALA A 35 -2.83 -2.98 8.17
N TRP A 36 -3.11 -2.19 9.21
CA TRP A 36 -3.98 -2.61 10.32
C TRP A 36 -4.92 -1.48 10.72
N ASP A 37 -6.13 -1.85 11.15
CA ASP A 37 -7.09 -0.91 11.68
C ASP A 37 -6.93 -0.70 13.20
N ARG A 38 -7.75 0.19 13.77
CA ARG A 38 -7.74 0.53 15.20
C ARG A 38 -8.10 -0.66 16.13
N ASP A 39 -8.80 -1.67 15.60
CA ASP A 39 -9.17 -2.88 16.35
C ASP A 39 -8.06 -3.94 16.31
N GLY A 40 -7.01 -3.67 15.51
CA GLY A 40 -5.86 -4.54 15.30
C GLY A 40 -6.10 -5.61 14.24
N ASN A 41 -7.17 -5.51 13.44
CA ASN A 41 -7.33 -6.37 12.27
C ASN A 41 -6.26 -6.04 11.23
N VAL A 42 -5.74 -7.07 10.59
CA VAL A 42 -4.64 -6.99 9.63
C VAL A 42 -5.19 -7.17 8.23
N TYR A 43 -4.82 -6.27 7.33
CA TYR A 43 -5.19 -6.30 5.91
C TYR A 43 -3.92 -6.52 5.10
N VAL A 44 -3.96 -7.44 4.17
CA VAL A 44 -2.81 -7.80 3.31
C VAL A 44 -3.22 -7.71 1.86
N THR A 45 -2.53 -6.89 1.09
CA THR A 45 -2.60 -6.95 -0.37
C THR A 45 -1.77 -8.13 -0.87
N ASP A 46 -2.40 -9.05 -1.57
CA ASP A 46 -1.78 -10.25 -2.14
C ASP A 46 -1.76 -10.06 -3.66
N GLY A 47 -0.81 -9.23 -4.13
CA GLY A 47 -0.93 -8.51 -5.38
C GLY A 47 -0.13 -9.04 -6.56
N TYR A 48 1.11 -9.55 -6.39
CA TYR A 48 1.91 -9.96 -7.56
C TYR A 48 1.45 -11.27 -8.18
N GLY A 49 1.09 -12.24 -7.36
CA GLY A 49 0.64 -13.55 -7.85
C GLY A 49 -0.88 -13.73 -7.78
N ASN A 50 -1.55 -12.94 -6.95
CA ASN A 50 -2.99 -12.90 -6.78
C ASN A 50 -3.50 -11.45 -6.99
N SER A 51 -4.80 -11.24 -6.89
CA SER A 51 -5.42 -9.91 -7.10
C SER A 51 -6.47 -9.66 -6.04
N ARG A 52 -6.06 -9.67 -4.76
CA ARG A 52 -7.00 -9.65 -3.64
C ARG A 52 -6.44 -8.93 -2.42
N VAL A 53 -7.36 -8.57 -1.52
CA VAL A 53 -7.08 -8.15 -0.15
C VAL A 53 -7.57 -9.24 0.79
N LEU A 54 -6.69 -9.73 1.65
CA LEU A 54 -7.03 -10.65 2.73
C LEU A 54 -7.11 -9.89 4.06
N LYS A 55 -8.12 -10.22 4.86
CA LYS A 55 -8.32 -9.62 6.19
C LYS A 55 -8.23 -10.70 7.27
N PHE A 56 -7.58 -10.36 8.37
CA PHE A 56 -7.44 -11.21 9.56
C PHE A 56 -7.74 -10.40 10.81
N ASP A 57 -8.25 -11.04 11.85
CA ASP A 57 -8.33 -10.41 13.15
C ASP A 57 -6.93 -10.31 13.81
N LYS A 58 -6.84 -9.63 14.93
CA LYS A 58 -5.58 -9.46 15.70
C LYS A 58 -4.94 -10.76 16.18
N TYR A 59 -5.66 -11.87 16.15
CA TYR A 59 -5.20 -13.20 16.53
C TYR A 59 -4.80 -14.06 15.33
N GLY A 60 -5.01 -13.55 14.10
CA GLY A 60 -4.70 -14.26 12.86
C GLY A 60 -5.84 -15.12 12.32
N ASN A 61 -7.04 -15.04 12.90
CA ASN A 61 -8.20 -15.71 12.32
C ASN A 61 -8.64 -14.96 11.07
N LYS A 62 -8.91 -15.71 9.98
CA LYS A 62 -9.38 -15.11 8.74
C LYS A 62 -10.75 -14.47 8.89
N LEU A 63 -10.85 -13.25 8.37
CA LEU A 63 -12.10 -12.53 8.15
C LEU A 63 -12.42 -12.47 6.64
N PRO A 64 -13.62 -12.04 6.23
CA PRO A 64 -13.93 -11.84 4.82
C PRO A 64 -12.94 -10.90 4.15
N GLY A 65 -12.32 -11.36 3.06
CA GLY A 65 -11.50 -10.56 2.16
C GLY A 65 -12.27 -10.26 0.87
N TRP A 66 -11.64 -9.51 -0.04
CA TRP A 66 -12.26 -9.13 -1.31
C TRP A 66 -11.24 -9.01 -2.44
N GLY A 67 -11.73 -8.83 -3.65
CA GLY A 67 -10.92 -8.61 -4.84
C GLY A 67 -10.79 -9.85 -5.72
N MET A 68 -10.60 -9.59 -6.99
CA MET A 68 -10.27 -10.55 -8.04
C MET A 68 -9.56 -9.80 -9.18
N LYS A 69 -8.93 -10.52 -10.08
CA LYS A 69 -8.28 -9.94 -11.26
C LYS A 69 -9.29 -9.19 -12.14
N GLY A 70 -8.96 -7.97 -12.52
CA GLY A 70 -9.77 -7.16 -13.42
C GLY A 70 -9.57 -5.66 -13.25
N SER A 71 -10.43 -4.85 -13.89
CA SER A 71 -10.39 -3.39 -13.89
C SER A 71 -11.72 -2.72 -13.46
N GLY A 72 -12.76 -3.50 -13.15
CA GLY A 72 -14.00 -2.98 -12.58
C GLY A 72 -13.85 -2.59 -11.11
N PRO A 73 -14.87 -1.97 -10.49
CA PRO A 73 -14.89 -1.67 -9.07
C PRO A 73 -14.70 -2.91 -8.21
N GLY A 74 -13.73 -2.88 -7.28
CA GLY A 74 -13.39 -4.02 -6.43
C GLY A 74 -12.63 -5.14 -7.13
N GLN A 75 -12.19 -4.93 -8.37
CA GLN A 75 -11.27 -5.81 -9.09
C GLN A 75 -9.89 -5.15 -9.16
N PHE A 76 -8.83 -5.93 -9.18
CA PHE A 76 -7.47 -5.40 -9.12
C PHE A 76 -6.58 -5.95 -10.23
N ASP A 77 -5.63 -5.12 -10.62
CA ASP A 77 -4.44 -5.54 -11.36
C ASP A 77 -3.19 -5.13 -10.57
N THR A 78 -2.66 -6.07 -9.82
CA THR A 78 -1.56 -5.85 -8.88
C THR A 78 -1.92 -4.84 -7.77
N PRO A 79 -2.82 -5.20 -6.81
CA PRO A 79 -3.01 -4.40 -5.59
C PRO A 79 -1.67 -4.36 -4.83
N HIS A 80 -0.97 -3.21 -4.91
CA HIS A 80 0.44 -3.12 -4.54
C HIS A 80 0.64 -2.55 -3.15
N THR A 81 -0.21 -1.63 -2.73
CA THR A 81 -0.06 -0.95 -1.44
C THR A 81 -1.43 -0.76 -0.78
N ILE A 82 -1.45 -0.62 0.54
CA ILE A 82 -2.67 -0.47 1.33
C ILE A 82 -2.44 0.47 2.50
N ALA A 83 -3.37 1.40 2.72
CA ALA A 83 -3.38 2.28 3.87
C ALA A 83 -4.78 2.35 4.48
N ILE A 84 -4.87 2.65 5.78
CA ILE A 84 -6.14 2.73 6.50
C ILE A 84 -6.23 4.07 7.22
N ASP A 85 -7.37 4.73 7.09
CA ASP A 85 -7.72 5.95 7.81
C ASP A 85 -9.13 5.83 8.39
N GLY A 86 -9.22 5.69 9.71
CA GLY A 86 -10.49 5.42 10.38
C GLY A 86 -11.16 4.16 9.86
N ASP A 87 -12.33 4.32 9.23
CA ASP A 87 -13.10 3.23 8.66
C ASP A 87 -12.92 3.09 7.13
N LEU A 88 -11.94 3.80 6.55
CA LEU A 88 -11.63 3.75 5.13
C LEU A 88 -10.36 2.96 4.85
N VAL A 89 -10.42 2.09 3.85
CA VAL A 89 -9.31 1.29 3.35
C VAL A 89 -8.97 1.75 1.94
N TYR A 90 -7.75 2.23 1.74
CA TYR A 90 -7.22 2.71 0.47
C TYR A 90 -6.33 1.63 -0.12
N VAL A 91 -6.67 1.11 -1.28
CA VAL A 91 -5.90 0.08 -1.99
C VAL A 91 -5.31 0.68 -3.26
N GLY A 92 -4.00 0.67 -3.35
CA GLY A 92 -3.29 1.08 -4.55
C GLY A 92 -3.31 -0.03 -5.61
N ASP A 93 -4.17 0.10 -6.59
CA ASP A 93 -4.33 -0.80 -7.73
C ASP A 93 -3.39 -0.37 -8.86
N ARG A 94 -2.13 -0.81 -8.75
CA ARG A 94 -0.99 -0.24 -9.46
C ARG A 94 -1.13 -0.29 -10.97
N GLU A 95 -1.40 -1.45 -11.56
CA GLU A 95 -1.45 -1.60 -13.02
C GLU A 95 -2.71 -0.97 -13.63
N ASN A 96 -3.78 -0.80 -12.84
CA ASN A 96 -4.95 -0.02 -13.23
C ASN A 96 -4.79 1.50 -13.00
N ALA A 97 -3.62 1.95 -12.51
CA ALA A 97 -3.28 3.36 -12.29
C ALA A 97 -4.29 4.13 -11.42
N ARG A 98 -4.77 3.51 -10.35
CA ARG A 98 -5.80 4.08 -9.47
C ARG A 98 -5.62 3.70 -7.99
N ILE A 99 -6.26 4.45 -7.12
CA ILE A 99 -6.52 4.08 -5.73
C ILE A 99 -8.01 3.77 -5.63
N GLU A 100 -8.36 2.59 -5.13
CA GLU A 100 -9.74 2.24 -4.77
C GLU A 100 -9.94 2.38 -3.28
N ILE A 101 -11.09 2.95 -2.88
CA ILE A 101 -11.44 3.19 -1.49
C ILE A 101 -12.62 2.31 -1.11
N PHE A 102 -12.46 1.58 0.01
CA PHE A 102 -13.44 0.65 0.56
C PHE A 102 -13.78 1.03 2.00
N ASP A 103 -14.89 0.50 2.51
CA ASP A 103 -15.08 0.40 3.96
C ASP A 103 -14.28 -0.80 4.52
N THR A 104 -14.21 -0.92 5.84
CA THR A 104 -13.48 -2.01 6.52
C THR A 104 -14.07 -3.40 6.27
N ASN A 105 -15.23 -3.52 5.64
CA ASN A 105 -15.86 -4.79 5.22
C ASN A 105 -15.60 -5.13 3.75
N GLY A 106 -14.80 -4.30 3.04
CA GLY A 106 -14.45 -4.52 1.64
C GLY A 106 -15.52 -4.06 0.64
N ARG A 107 -16.51 -3.27 1.09
CA ARG A 107 -17.47 -2.67 0.17
C ARG A 107 -16.82 -1.49 -0.54
N PHE A 108 -16.80 -1.53 -1.88
CA PHE A 108 -16.32 -0.43 -2.71
C PHE A 108 -17.13 0.85 -2.48
N LEU A 109 -16.45 1.97 -2.32
CA LEU A 109 -17.04 3.29 -2.10
C LEU A 109 -16.80 4.23 -3.29
N ARG A 110 -15.55 4.35 -3.72
CA ARG A 110 -15.11 5.25 -4.80
C ARG A 110 -13.69 4.90 -5.25
N GLN A 111 -13.23 5.55 -6.31
CA GLN A 111 -11.83 5.45 -6.77
C GLN A 111 -11.27 6.80 -7.19
N TRP A 112 -9.95 6.90 -7.20
CA TRP A 112 -9.17 8.04 -7.70
C TRP A 112 -8.15 7.59 -8.75
N ASN A 113 -8.23 8.14 -9.96
CA ASN A 113 -7.32 7.82 -11.05
C ASN A 113 -6.16 8.84 -11.06
N LEU A 114 -5.12 8.57 -10.26
CA LEU A 114 -4.04 9.52 -9.98
C LEU A 114 -2.66 9.08 -10.49
N GLY A 115 -2.55 7.91 -11.10
CA GLY A 115 -1.31 7.29 -11.54
C GLY A 115 -1.07 5.96 -10.86
N HIS A 116 0.14 5.44 -10.94
CA HIS A 116 0.50 4.10 -10.47
C HIS A 116 0.93 4.12 -9.00
N PRO A 117 0.09 3.69 -8.04
CA PRO A 117 0.42 3.72 -6.62
C PRO A 117 1.37 2.59 -6.24
N PHE A 118 2.63 2.93 -5.98
CA PHE A 118 3.63 2.00 -5.47
C PHE A 118 3.61 1.93 -3.95
N GLY A 119 3.58 3.05 -3.26
CA GLY A 119 3.49 3.17 -1.82
C GLY A 119 2.48 4.23 -1.39
N LEU A 120 1.78 3.98 -0.29
CA LEU A 120 0.80 4.90 0.31
C LEU A 120 1.09 5.09 1.80
N VAL A 121 1.01 6.33 2.26
CA VAL A 121 1.00 6.64 3.69
C VAL A 121 0.01 7.76 3.98
N ILE A 122 -0.66 7.69 5.13
CA ILE A 122 -1.65 8.70 5.56
C ILE A 122 -1.11 9.44 6.79
N THR A 123 -1.23 10.77 6.76
CA THR A 123 -0.86 11.63 7.86
C THR A 123 -1.96 11.70 8.93
N PRO A 124 -1.64 12.12 10.18
CA PRO A 124 -2.66 12.32 11.22
C PRO A 124 -3.73 13.38 10.87
N ASP A 125 -3.46 14.30 9.95
CA ASP A 125 -4.39 15.29 9.40
C ASP A 125 -5.10 14.81 8.13
N HIS A 126 -5.11 13.46 7.90
CA HIS A 126 -5.85 12.76 6.87
C HIS A 126 -5.40 13.02 5.41
N PHE A 127 -4.24 13.62 5.18
CA PHE A 127 -3.66 13.67 3.84
C PHE A 127 -3.01 12.34 3.49
N LEU A 128 -3.18 11.93 2.25
CA LEU A 128 -2.53 10.75 1.71
C LEU A 128 -1.34 11.16 0.85
N TYR A 129 -0.20 10.52 1.06
CA TYR A 129 0.94 10.61 0.17
C TYR A 129 1.06 9.33 -0.64
N MET A 130 1.25 9.48 -1.95
CA MET A 130 1.37 8.38 -2.91
C MET A 130 2.69 8.47 -3.66
N CYS A 131 3.45 7.39 -3.65
CA CYS A 131 4.57 7.19 -4.56
C CYS A 131 4.09 6.70 -5.91
N ASP A 132 4.55 7.35 -6.98
CA ASP A 132 4.37 6.92 -8.37
C ASP A 132 5.75 6.81 -9.01
N ALA A 133 6.36 5.62 -8.93
CA ALA A 133 7.71 5.39 -9.44
C ALA A 133 7.81 5.52 -10.95
N ILE A 134 6.73 5.20 -11.69
CA ILE A 134 6.70 5.34 -13.15
C ILE A 134 6.79 6.80 -13.56
N ALA A 135 6.08 7.67 -12.85
CA ALA A 135 6.12 9.11 -13.12
C ALA A 135 7.25 9.84 -12.37
N ALA A 136 8.04 9.14 -11.55
CA ALA A 136 9.12 9.69 -10.72
C ALA A 136 8.64 10.81 -9.80
N ARG A 137 7.55 10.56 -9.06
CA ARG A 137 6.92 11.61 -8.23
C ARG A 137 6.30 11.07 -6.94
N ILE A 138 6.09 11.99 -6.00
CA ILE A 138 5.23 11.80 -4.83
C ILE A 138 4.10 12.81 -4.93
N LEU A 139 2.87 12.36 -4.74
CA LEU A 139 1.69 13.21 -4.67
C LEU A 139 1.23 13.37 -3.22
N LYS A 140 0.83 14.59 -2.84
CA LYS A 140 0.04 14.86 -1.63
C LYS A 140 -1.41 15.05 -2.05
N ILE A 141 -2.31 14.27 -1.45
CA ILE A 141 -3.71 14.15 -1.84
C ILE A 141 -4.56 14.47 -0.63
N ASP A 142 -5.56 15.33 -0.78
CA ASP A 142 -6.51 15.62 0.29
C ASP A 142 -7.54 14.48 0.48
N PRO A 143 -8.33 14.48 1.59
CA PRO A 143 -9.32 13.43 1.84
C PRO A 143 -10.45 13.34 0.79
N GLN A 144 -10.56 14.32 -0.10
CA GLN A 144 -11.50 14.34 -1.21
C GLN A 144 -10.92 13.76 -2.51
N GLY A 145 -9.63 13.43 -2.52
CA GLY A 145 -8.92 12.86 -3.67
C GLY A 145 -8.31 13.90 -4.60
N LYS A 146 -8.25 15.17 -4.18
CA LYS A 146 -7.61 16.23 -4.95
C LYS A 146 -6.11 16.26 -4.65
N VAL A 147 -5.29 16.31 -5.69
CA VAL A 147 -3.85 16.55 -5.54
C VAL A 147 -3.64 18.01 -5.12
N VAL A 148 -3.07 18.20 -3.95
CA VAL A 148 -2.77 19.50 -3.35
C VAL A 148 -1.28 19.84 -3.32
N GLY A 149 -0.42 18.87 -3.65
CA GLY A 149 1.01 19.07 -3.76
C GLY A 149 1.68 17.91 -4.50
N SER A 150 2.86 18.17 -5.04
CA SER A 150 3.68 17.13 -5.66
C SER A 150 5.16 17.43 -5.49
N PHE A 151 5.94 16.37 -5.33
CA PHE A 151 7.39 16.38 -5.50
C PHE A 151 7.71 15.55 -6.75
N ASN A 152 8.51 16.12 -7.66
CA ASN A 152 8.93 15.45 -8.87
C ASN A 152 10.45 15.34 -8.88
N GLY A 153 10.95 14.13 -8.97
CA GLY A 153 12.36 13.85 -9.11
C GLY A 153 12.78 13.66 -10.57
N PRO A 154 14.06 13.40 -10.81
CA PRO A 154 14.56 13.06 -12.15
C PRO A 154 13.86 11.81 -12.68
N ARG A 155 13.32 11.87 -13.91
CA ARG A 155 12.66 10.74 -14.57
C ARG A 155 13.67 9.68 -15.01
N PRO A 156 13.22 8.42 -15.21
CA PRO A 156 14.06 7.38 -15.78
C PRO A 156 14.74 7.81 -17.07
N GLY A 157 16.05 7.53 -17.19
CA GLY A 157 16.88 7.92 -18.33
C GLY A 157 18.31 7.43 -18.15
N ARG A 158 19.27 8.06 -18.84
CA ARG A 158 20.72 7.78 -18.63
C ARG A 158 21.21 8.54 -17.40
N GLY A 159 21.21 7.89 -16.22
CA GLY A 159 21.71 8.47 -14.98
C GLY A 159 20.82 8.20 -13.79
N PRO A 160 21.17 8.74 -12.60
CA PRO A 160 20.37 8.62 -11.42
C PRO A 160 18.97 9.18 -11.64
N HIS A 161 17.95 8.40 -11.29
CA HIS A 161 16.55 8.81 -11.37
C HIS A 161 15.86 8.55 -10.03
N PHE A 162 14.69 9.14 -9.85
CA PHE A 162 13.86 8.99 -8.68
C PHE A 162 12.79 7.92 -8.95
N ASP A 163 12.84 6.82 -8.21
CA ASP A 163 11.90 5.71 -8.32
C ASP A 163 11.30 5.35 -6.95
N PRO A 164 10.51 6.25 -6.33
CA PRO A 164 9.99 6.04 -5.00
C PRO A 164 9.01 4.86 -5.01
N HIS A 165 9.42 3.78 -4.36
CA HIS A 165 8.66 2.54 -4.35
C HIS A 165 7.84 2.39 -3.06
N GLU A 166 8.43 2.78 -1.92
CA GLU A 166 7.76 2.78 -0.63
C GLU A 166 7.97 4.13 0.05
N ILE A 167 7.08 4.48 0.98
CA ILE A 167 7.06 5.77 1.66
C ILE A 167 6.73 5.63 3.14
N ALA A 168 7.42 6.39 3.96
CA ALA A 168 7.13 6.52 5.38
C ALA A 168 7.22 7.98 5.83
N LEU A 169 6.49 8.33 6.88
CA LEU A 169 6.50 9.65 7.49
C LEU A 169 7.16 9.59 8.87
N ALA A 170 8.03 10.55 9.14
CA ALA A 170 8.55 10.77 10.48
C ALA A 170 7.68 11.76 11.26
N PRO A 171 7.75 11.74 12.61
CA PRO A 171 7.02 12.69 13.45
C PRO A 171 7.35 14.17 13.18
N ASP A 172 8.54 14.45 12.64
CA ASP A 172 8.99 15.81 12.25
C ASP A 172 8.43 16.27 10.89
N GLY A 173 7.56 15.47 10.25
CA GLY A 173 7.01 15.71 8.93
C GLY A 173 7.95 15.35 7.78
N SER A 174 9.14 14.83 8.07
CA SER A 174 10.05 14.35 7.01
C SER A 174 9.46 13.12 6.33
N ILE A 175 9.63 13.03 5.02
CA ILE A 175 9.24 11.90 4.19
C ILE A 175 10.48 11.05 3.91
N PHE A 176 10.36 9.76 4.12
CA PHE A 176 11.36 8.78 3.71
C PHE A 176 10.82 7.96 2.55
N THR A 177 11.64 7.75 1.53
CA THR A 177 11.33 6.86 0.41
C THR A 177 12.36 5.76 0.31
N ALA A 178 11.92 4.56 -0.07
CA ALA A 178 12.79 3.49 -0.51
C ALA A 178 12.70 3.37 -2.02
N GLU A 179 13.86 3.31 -2.68
CA GLU A 179 13.98 3.23 -4.13
C GLU A 179 14.57 1.88 -4.55
N VAL A 180 13.89 1.17 -5.45
CA VAL A 180 14.31 -0.17 -5.88
C VAL A 180 15.45 -0.09 -6.89
N VAL A 181 15.32 0.71 -7.94
CA VAL A 181 16.34 0.81 -8.99
C VAL A 181 17.54 1.62 -8.51
N GLY A 182 17.30 2.65 -7.69
CA GLY A 182 18.34 3.48 -7.09
C GLY A 182 19.12 2.80 -5.96
N TRP A 183 18.63 1.68 -5.40
CA TRP A 183 19.21 0.96 -4.26
C TRP A 183 19.54 1.87 -3.08
N ARG A 184 18.61 2.80 -2.78
CA ARG A 184 18.81 3.81 -1.72
C ARG A 184 17.53 4.12 -0.98
N ALA A 185 17.68 4.75 0.17
CA ALA A 185 16.61 5.44 0.87
C ALA A 185 16.91 6.94 0.87
N GLU A 186 15.91 7.77 0.61
CA GLU A 186 16.04 9.23 0.64
C GLU A 186 15.18 9.83 1.75
N LYS A 187 15.69 10.90 2.36
CA LYS A 187 14.94 11.75 3.30
C LYS A 187 14.62 13.07 2.63
N LEU A 188 13.35 13.35 2.46
CA LEU A 188 12.81 14.59 1.92
C LEU A 188 12.22 15.43 3.05
N ARG A 189 12.47 16.74 3.03
CA ARG A 189 11.84 17.68 3.95
C ARG A 189 10.83 18.52 3.19
N PRO A 190 9.54 18.50 3.57
CA PRO A 190 8.57 19.44 3.03
C PRO A 190 9.04 20.88 3.34
N LYS A 191 8.89 21.77 2.36
CA LYS A 191 9.15 23.19 2.55
C LYS A 191 7.93 23.90 3.11
#